data_3fc4fe54434e58c7b7b73fbe87a58667
#
_entry.id   3fc4fe54434e58c7b7b73fbe87a58667
#
_cell.length_a   1.000
_cell.length_b   1.000
_cell.length_c   1.000
_cell.angle_alpha   90.00
_cell.angle_beta   90.00
_cell.angle_gamma   90.00
#
_symmetry.space_group_name_H-M   'P 1'
#
loop_
_entity.id
_entity.type
_entity.pdbx_description
1 polymer ?
#
loop_
_entity_poly.entity_id
_entity_poly.type
_entity_poly.pdbx_seq_one_letter_code
_entity_poly.pdbx_strand_id
1 'polypeptide(L)'
;MTASYKSTKIACFVGFVVQAIINNFLPVLFIIFYGQPYNLNYEQLGRLLFINFFVQLVVDALTPFVVKKVGYRGAAISCHALAALGLCMLGILPQLFQEHTYICLVMSIIVYASGSGIIEVCISPIVEMIPGDKKGADMAFSHSFYCWGQMFTVLVSTLLIALMGQNHWPIIPIIWAIIPFVNMLNFIRVPIVEVAEESTSKTAKTLFKNRDFWIFTVIMICAGASEITMAEWASIFTQQALGVSKTVGDLLGPCAFAVCMGSGRVIFGLLDGKFNPKKALIINNILCVICYVGVAVLPAQWNWLSLVVCALCGFTVSLSWPGTYSMAARHFPTGGTLMFSVLALSGDLGCSMGPWIMGIVANSTSLQTGFLVSAIFPAVMVLTAPLLRNKKDT
;
A
#
# COMPACT_ATOMS: atom_id res chain seq x y z
N MET A 1 38.82 4.24 4.23
CA MET A 1 38.03 3.47 3.26
C MET A 1 36.62 4.02 3.32
N THR A 2 36.14 4.65 2.24
CA THR A 2 34.75 5.08 2.14
C THR A 2 33.85 3.83 2.10
N ALA A 3 33.01 3.65 3.13
CA ALA A 3 32.09 2.52 3.19
C ALA A 3 31.20 2.55 1.94
N SER A 4 31.09 1.42 1.24
CA SER A 4 30.20 1.30 0.10
C SER A 4 28.76 1.18 0.58
N TYR A 5 27.93 2.20 0.35
CA TYR A 5 26.50 2.18 0.69
C TYR A 5 25.63 1.42 -0.33
N LYS A 6 26.24 0.75 -1.32
CA LYS A 6 25.50 -0.04 -2.32
C LYS A 6 24.69 -1.16 -1.65
N SER A 7 25.29 -1.85 -0.68
CA SER A 7 24.61 -2.91 0.09
C SER A 7 23.45 -2.36 0.91
N THR A 8 23.60 -1.15 1.49
CA THR A 8 22.52 -0.48 2.22
C THR A 8 21.36 -0.12 1.30
N LYS A 9 21.64 0.43 0.10
CA LYS A 9 20.60 0.70 -0.91
C LYS A 9 19.82 -0.58 -1.27
N ILE A 10 20.54 -1.68 -1.53
CA ILE A 10 19.90 -2.96 -1.84
C ILE A 10 19.03 -3.45 -0.67
N ALA A 11 19.53 -3.37 0.56
CA ALA A 11 18.73 -3.75 1.73
C ALA A 11 17.47 -2.89 1.89
N CYS A 12 17.54 -1.59 1.59
CA CYS A 12 16.38 -0.70 1.58
C CYS A 12 15.37 -1.08 0.46
N PHE A 13 15.86 -1.39 -0.75
CA PHE A 13 14.99 -1.84 -1.85
C PHE A 13 14.25 -3.14 -1.49
N VAL A 14 14.96 -4.10 -0.91
CA VAL A 14 14.34 -5.33 -0.40
C VAL A 14 13.36 -5.03 0.74
N GLY A 15 13.62 -4.01 1.57
CA GLY A 15 12.68 -3.53 2.60
C GLY A 15 11.33 -3.13 2.00
N PHE A 16 11.32 -2.36 0.90
CA PHE A 16 10.08 -2.01 0.20
C PHE A 16 9.39 -3.22 -0.45
N VAL A 17 10.16 -4.22 -0.94
CA VAL A 17 9.58 -5.48 -1.41
C VAL A 17 8.95 -6.24 -0.24
N VAL A 18 9.56 -6.28 0.94
CA VAL A 18 8.98 -6.89 2.15
C VAL A 18 7.66 -6.22 2.53
N GLN A 19 7.60 -4.89 2.49
CA GLN A 19 6.38 -4.13 2.74
C GLN A 19 5.29 -4.50 1.73
N ALA A 20 5.64 -4.61 0.44
CA ALA A 20 4.72 -5.03 -0.61
C ALA A 20 4.20 -6.46 -0.39
N ILE A 21 5.05 -7.40 0.05
CA ILE A 21 4.63 -8.76 0.41
C ILE A 21 3.58 -8.72 1.53
N ILE A 22 3.87 -7.99 2.61
CA ILE A 22 2.97 -7.86 3.76
C ILE A 22 1.61 -7.32 3.34
N ASN A 23 1.58 -6.27 2.55
CA ASN A 23 0.35 -5.57 2.21
C ASN A 23 -0.47 -6.29 1.12
N ASN A 24 0.17 -7.04 0.20
CA ASN A 24 -0.53 -7.56 -0.99
C ASN A 24 -0.63 -9.10 -1.03
N PHE A 25 -0.05 -9.84 -0.09
CA PHE A 25 -0.10 -11.31 -0.13
C PHE A 25 -1.46 -11.85 0.34
N LEU A 26 -2.01 -11.30 1.43
CA LEU A 26 -3.24 -11.82 2.05
C LEU A 26 -4.45 -11.83 1.08
N PRO A 27 -4.70 -10.80 0.26
CA PRO A 27 -5.80 -10.78 -0.70
C PRO A 27 -5.75 -11.88 -1.76
N VAL A 28 -4.55 -12.36 -2.11
CA VAL A 28 -4.38 -13.51 -3.02
C VAL A 28 -4.99 -14.79 -2.42
N LEU A 29 -5.11 -14.86 -1.09
CA LEU A 29 -5.72 -15.99 -0.37
C LEU A 29 -7.22 -15.80 -0.11
N PHE A 30 -7.84 -14.66 -0.44
CA PHE A 30 -9.23 -14.35 -0.12
C PHE A 30 -10.20 -15.39 -0.65
N ILE A 31 -10.01 -15.86 -1.89
CA ILE A 31 -10.89 -16.89 -2.46
C ILE A 31 -10.80 -18.21 -1.71
N ILE A 32 -9.62 -18.52 -1.15
CA ILE A 32 -9.40 -19.73 -0.34
C ILE A 32 -10.13 -19.59 1.00
N PHE A 33 -10.02 -18.42 1.63
CA PHE A 33 -10.68 -18.16 2.92
C PHE A 33 -12.19 -17.95 2.79
N TYR A 34 -12.68 -17.46 1.65
CA TYR A 34 -14.10 -17.36 1.35
C TYR A 34 -14.74 -18.75 1.16
N GLY A 35 -13.97 -19.73 0.63
CA GLY A 35 -14.40 -21.10 0.40
C GLY A 35 -14.31 -22.00 1.64
N GLN A 36 -14.78 -23.25 1.44
CA GLN A 36 -14.63 -24.31 2.44
C GLN A 36 -13.15 -24.64 2.67
N PRO A 37 -12.71 -24.96 3.89
CA PRO A 37 -13.50 -25.11 5.12
C PRO A 37 -13.65 -23.79 5.93
N TYR A 38 -13.05 -22.68 5.50
CA TYR A 38 -12.92 -21.45 6.30
C TYR A 38 -14.20 -20.63 6.36
N ASN A 39 -14.93 -20.52 5.24
CA ASN A 39 -16.22 -19.82 5.11
C ASN A 39 -16.22 -18.37 5.64
N LEU A 40 -15.12 -17.63 5.46
CA LEU A 40 -15.08 -16.22 5.83
C LEU A 40 -15.93 -15.40 4.88
N ASN A 41 -16.76 -14.51 5.40
CA ASN A 41 -17.56 -13.61 4.59
C ASN A 41 -16.75 -12.36 4.15
N TYR A 42 -17.30 -11.57 3.21
CA TYR A 42 -16.61 -10.39 2.67
C TYR A 42 -16.32 -9.33 3.73
N GLU A 43 -17.20 -9.17 4.74
CA GLU A 43 -16.94 -8.25 5.85
C GLU A 43 -15.73 -8.69 6.66
N GLN A 44 -15.62 -9.99 6.95
CA GLN A 44 -14.46 -10.54 7.69
C GLN A 44 -13.17 -10.37 6.89
N LEU A 45 -13.18 -10.63 5.57
CA LEU A 45 -12.03 -10.41 4.70
C LEU A 45 -11.61 -8.94 4.67
N GLY A 46 -12.58 -8.03 4.50
CA GLY A 46 -12.32 -6.57 4.54
C GLY A 46 -11.81 -6.10 5.90
N ARG A 47 -12.28 -6.73 7.00
CA ARG A 47 -11.80 -6.44 8.37
C ARG A 47 -10.36 -6.87 8.57
N LEU A 48 -9.90 -7.97 7.94
CA LEU A 48 -8.49 -8.36 7.96
C LEU A 48 -7.61 -7.29 7.30
N LEU A 49 -8.05 -6.70 6.18
CA LEU A 49 -7.35 -5.57 5.55
C LEU A 49 -7.37 -4.33 6.44
N PHE A 50 -8.53 -4.01 7.03
CA PHE A 50 -8.62 -2.92 7.99
C PHE A 50 -7.59 -3.07 9.11
N ILE A 51 -7.50 -4.27 9.72
CA ILE A 51 -6.56 -4.56 10.80
C ILE A 51 -5.11 -4.37 10.31
N ASN A 52 -4.78 -4.86 9.10
CA ASN A 52 -3.44 -4.72 8.53
C ASN A 52 -3.00 -3.26 8.45
N PHE A 53 -3.77 -2.42 7.77
CA PHE A 53 -3.41 -1.01 7.57
C PHE A 53 -3.61 -0.17 8.83
N PHE A 54 -4.57 -0.51 9.69
CA PHE A 54 -4.76 0.18 10.96
C PHE A 54 -3.62 -0.07 11.94
N VAL A 55 -3.12 -1.31 12.03
CA VAL A 55 -1.93 -1.63 12.82
C VAL A 55 -0.71 -0.90 12.26
N GLN A 56 -0.54 -0.89 10.93
CA GLN A 56 0.52 -0.12 10.28
C GLN A 56 0.45 1.35 10.67
N LEU A 57 -0.71 2.01 10.52
CA LEU A 57 -0.93 3.40 10.89
C LEU A 57 -0.55 3.70 12.36
N VAL A 58 -0.97 2.83 13.29
CA VAL A 58 -0.63 3.00 14.73
C VAL A 58 0.87 2.87 14.96
N VAL A 59 1.49 1.89 14.32
CA VAL A 59 2.93 1.65 14.44
C VAL A 59 3.74 2.76 13.80
N ASP A 60 3.31 3.30 12.65
CA ASP A 60 3.93 4.45 11.99
C ASP A 60 4.02 5.65 12.94
N ALA A 61 2.91 5.94 13.63
CA ALA A 61 2.86 7.02 14.62
C ALA A 61 3.80 6.78 15.81
N LEU A 62 4.07 5.51 16.16
CA LEU A 62 4.94 5.13 17.29
C LEU A 62 6.41 4.95 16.86
N THR A 63 6.69 4.71 15.59
CA THR A 63 8.04 4.39 15.08
C THR A 63 9.09 5.46 15.39
N PRO A 64 8.82 6.78 15.35
CA PRO A 64 9.81 7.79 15.78
C PRO A 64 10.31 7.56 17.20
N PHE A 65 9.45 7.14 18.12
CA PHE A 65 9.84 6.82 19.50
C PHE A 65 10.69 5.54 19.57
N VAL A 66 10.37 4.56 18.73
CA VAL A 66 11.14 3.31 18.62
C VAL A 66 12.53 3.61 18.05
N VAL A 67 12.63 4.36 16.96
CA VAL A 67 13.89 4.74 16.32
C VAL A 67 14.77 5.54 17.29
N LYS A 68 14.19 6.47 18.05
CA LYS A 68 14.91 7.22 19.08
C LYS A 68 15.54 6.32 20.14
N LYS A 69 14.90 5.20 20.48
CA LYS A 69 15.36 4.27 21.52
C LYS A 69 16.37 3.25 21.02
N VAL A 70 16.16 2.69 19.83
CA VAL A 70 16.98 1.55 19.31
C VAL A 70 17.82 1.91 18.07
N GLY A 71 17.72 3.14 17.57
CA GLY A 71 18.37 3.62 16.35
C GLY A 71 17.77 3.03 15.08
N TYR A 72 18.15 3.58 13.93
CA TYR A 72 17.65 3.10 12.61
C TYR A 72 18.02 1.64 12.34
N ARG A 73 19.22 1.19 12.76
CA ARG A 73 19.64 -0.21 12.62
C ARG A 73 18.73 -1.15 13.42
N GLY A 74 18.49 -0.83 14.70
CA GLY A 74 17.62 -1.63 15.56
C GLY A 74 16.20 -1.70 15.03
N ALA A 75 15.65 -0.57 14.57
CA ALA A 75 14.33 -0.50 13.94
C ALA A 75 14.28 -1.35 12.66
N ALA A 76 15.28 -1.24 11.76
CA ALA A 76 15.34 -2.01 10.52
C ALA A 76 15.46 -3.53 10.77
N ILE A 77 16.21 -3.96 11.79
CA ILE A 77 16.27 -5.38 12.19
C ILE A 77 14.91 -5.83 12.75
N SER A 78 14.32 -5.05 13.67
CA SER A 78 13.07 -5.41 14.35
C SER A 78 11.91 -5.53 13.37
N CYS A 79 11.78 -4.62 12.39
CA CYS A 79 10.70 -4.66 11.42
C CYS A 79 10.75 -5.91 10.53
N HIS A 80 11.94 -6.31 10.09
CA HIS A 80 12.11 -7.51 9.28
C HIS A 80 11.91 -8.79 10.10
N ALA A 81 12.31 -8.79 11.39
CA ALA A 81 12.02 -9.89 12.31
C ALA A 81 10.52 -10.09 12.52
N LEU A 82 9.77 -8.99 12.76
CA LEU A 82 8.31 -9.02 12.90
C LEU A 82 7.63 -9.48 11.61
N ALA A 83 8.09 -9.01 10.44
CA ALA A 83 7.59 -9.43 9.15
C ALA A 83 7.76 -10.95 8.95
N ALA A 84 8.97 -11.47 9.18
CA ALA A 84 9.26 -12.89 9.05
C ALA A 84 8.44 -13.74 10.03
N LEU A 85 8.38 -13.32 11.30
CA LEU A 85 7.63 -14.03 12.34
C LEU A 85 6.13 -14.07 12.00
N GLY A 86 5.53 -12.93 11.66
CA GLY A 86 4.09 -12.86 11.36
C GLY A 86 3.71 -13.64 10.10
N LEU A 87 4.57 -13.69 9.07
CA LEU A 87 4.36 -14.55 7.90
C LEU A 87 4.46 -16.04 8.25
N CYS A 88 5.41 -16.43 9.10
CA CYS A 88 5.47 -17.80 9.63
C CYS A 88 4.22 -18.15 10.45
N MET A 89 3.78 -17.24 11.33
CA MET A 89 2.54 -17.42 12.10
C MET A 89 1.33 -17.61 11.17
N LEU A 90 1.24 -16.83 10.08
CA LEU A 90 0.16 -16.93 9.09
C LEU A 90 0.08 -18.34 8.47
N GLY A 91 1.21 -18.96 8.19
CA GLY A 91 1.24 -20.33 7.65
C GLY A 91 0.99 -21.41 8.69
N ILE A 92 1.40 -21.21 9.93
CA ILE A 92 1.44 -22.26 10.97
C ILE A 92 0.19 -22.22 11.85
N LEU A 93 -0.20 -21.06 12.40
CA LEU A 93 -1.26 -20.99 13.42
C LEU A 93 -2.62 -21.49 12.94
N PRO A 94 -3.10 -21.17 11.72
CA PRO A 94 -4.37 -21.69 11.24
C PRO A 94 -4.41 -23.20 11.07
N GLN A 95 -3.25 -23.86 10.92
CA GLN A 95 -3.14 -25.31 10.83
C GLN A 95 -3.18 -25.97 12.21
N LEU A 96 -2.62 -25.31 13.22
CA LEU A 96 -2.61 -25.80 14.60
C LEU A 96 -3.97 -25.57 15.30
N PHE A 97 -4.68 -24.48 14.96
CA PHE A 97 -5.91 -24.04 15.62
C PHE A 97 -7.02 -23.83 14.60
N GLN A 98 -7.41 -24.89 13.89
CA GLN A 98 -8.38 -24.84 12.78
C GLN A 98 -9.74 -24.24 13.17
N GLU A 99 -10.23 -24.52 14.39
CA GLU A 99 -11.49 -23.97 14.90
C GLU A 99 -11.43 -22.43 15.12
N HIS A 100 -10.23 -21.89 15.27
CA HIS A 100 -9.99 -20.47 15.55
C HIS A 100 -9.21 -19.77 14.43
N THR A 101 -9.35 -20.26 13.19
CA THR A 101 -8.60 -19.75 12.01
C THR A 101 -8.64 -18.23 11.91
N TYR A 102 -9.82 -17.60 12.05
CA TYR A 102 -9.94 -16.15 11.94
C TYR A 102 -9.07 -15.40 12.96
N ILE A 103 -9.06 -15.87 14.23
CA ILE A 103 -8.22 -15.29 15.30
C ILE A 103 -6.74 -15.47 14.97
N CYS A 104 -6.36 -16.64 14.44
CA CYS A 104 -4.99 -16.92 14.01
C CYS A 104 -4.53 -15.99 12.89
N LEU A 105 -5.41 -15.71 11.91
CA LEU A 105 -5.15 -14.72 10.85
C LEU A 105 -4.94 -13.33 11.45
N VAL A 106 -5.83 -12.87 12.33
CA VAL A 106 -5.73 -11.56 13.00
C VAL A 106 -4.42 -11.41 13.78
N MET A 107 -4.05 -12.42 14.57
CA MET A 107 -2.79 -12.39 15.34
C MET A 107 -1.56 -12.33 14.43
N SER A 108 -1.56 -13.09 13.35
CA SER A 108 -0.48 -13.07 12.36
C SER A 108 -0.36 -11.71 11.68
N ILE A 109 -1.50 -11.12 11.31
CA ILE A 109 -1.58 -9.78 10.70
C ILE A 109 -1.02 -8.72 11.64
N ILE A 110 -1.42 -8.71 12.90
CA ILE A 110 -0.92 -7.74 13.88
C ILE A 110 0.61 -7.77 13.95
N VAL A 111 1.20 -8.96 13.93
CA VAL A 111 2.65 -9.12 14.03
C VAL A 111 3.35 -8.63 12.76
N TYR A 112 2.96 -9.09 11.56
CA TYR A 112 3.66 -8.68 10.34
C TYR A 112 3.36 -7.23 9.93
N ALA A 113 2.14 -6.74 10.16
CA ALA A 113 1.78 -5.35 9.88
C ALA A 113 2.54 -4.36 10.78
N SER A 114 2.85 -4.76 12.03
CA SER A 114 3.76 -3.98 12.88
C SER A 114 5.15 -3.85 12.25
N GLY A 115 5.63 -4.89 11.57
CA GLY A 115 6.85 -4.82 10.77
C GLY A 115 6.72 -3.83 9.62
N SER A 116 5.60 -3.86 8.89
CA SER A 116 5.33 -2.96 7.74
C SER A 116 5.36 -1.48 8.15
N GLY A 117 4.69 -1.11 9.25
CA GLY A 117 4.70 0.27 9.73
C GLY A 117 6.12 0.76 10.06
N ILE A 118 6.91 -0.03 10.78
CA ILE A 118 8.30 0.37 11.04
C ILE A 118 9.10 0.51 9.73
N ILE A 119 8.88 -0.35 8.72
CA ILE A 119 9.54 -0.26 7.41
C ILE A 119 9.26 1.09 6.77
N GLU A 120 8.00 1.51 6.71
CA GLU A 120 7.57 2.73 6.05
C GLU A 120 8.28 3.97 6.58
N VAL A 121 8.32 4.11 7.89
CA VAL A 121 8.93 5.28 8.56
C VAL A 121 10.45 5.20 8.63
N CYS A 122 11.04 3.99 8.66
CA CYS A 122 12.45 3.78 8.91
C CYS A 122 13.31 3.75 7.62
N ILE A 123 12.81 3.11 6.55
CA ILE A 123 13.63 2.84 5.35
C ILE A 123 13.88 4.11 4.54
N SER A 124 12.87 4.96 4.37
CA SER A 124 13.00 6.21 3.59
C SER A 124 14.08 7.15 4.14
N PRO A 125 14.16 7.44 5.45
CA PRO A 125 15.27 8.20 6.02
C PRO A 125 16.64 7.54 5.81
N ILE A 126 16.73 6.21 5.92
CA ILE A 126 18.01 5.52 5.67
C ILE A 126 18.48 5.78 4.23
N VAL A 127 17.58 5.72 3.23
CA VAL A 127 17.91 6.02 1.83
C VAL A 127 18.34 7.48 1.67
N GLU A 128 17.61 8.43 2.27
CA GLU A 128 17.87 9.87 2.18
C GLU A 128 19.25 10.25 2.76
N MET A 129 19.69 9.53 3.77
CA MET A 129 20.98 9.79 4.45
C MET A 129 22.18 9.23 3.71
N ILE A 130 22.01 8.31 2.76
CA ILE A 130 23.12 7.77 1.98
C ILE A 130 23.79 8.92 1.22
N PRO A 131 25.14 9.08 1.34
CA PRO A 131 25.85 10.10 0.59
C PRO A 131 25.69 9.94 -0.92
N GLY A 132 25.35 11.02 -1.63
CA GLY A 132 25.20 11.06 -3.09
C GLY A 132 24.46 12.30 -3.57
N ASP A 133 24.64 12.62 -4.85
CA ASP A 133 24.09 13.85 -5.47
C ASP A 133 22.67 13.66 -6.04
N LYS A 134 22.18 12.41 -6.09
CA LYS A 134 20.88 12.05 -6.73
C LYS A 134 19.84 11.53 -5.73
N LYS A 135 19.76 12.13 -4.55
CA LYS A 135 18.90 11.69 -3.45
C LYS A 135 17.43 11.52 -3.85
N GLY A 136 16.85 12.49 -4.56
CA GLY A 136 15.48 12.41 -5.03
C GLY A 136 15.22 11.25 -6.00
N ALA A 137 16.18 10.99 -6.90
CA ALA A 137 16.10 9.83 -7.80
C ALA A 137 16.26 8.51 -7.05
N ASP A 138 17.18 8.42 -6.09
CA ASP A 138 17.36 7.24 -5.24
C ASP A 138 16.09 6.95 -4.41
N MET A 139 15.43 7.98 -3.90
CA MET A 139 14.17 7.87 -3.18
C MET A 139 13.04 7.38 -4.08
N ALA A 140 12.83 8.03 -5.23
CA ALA A 140 11.80 7.63 -6.20
C ALA A 140 12.01 6.20 -6.70
N PHE A 141 13.27 5.83 -6.96
CA PHE A 141 13.63 4.47 -7.36
C PHE A 141 13.36 3.46 -6.24
N SER A 142 13.68 3.79 -4.99
CA SER A 142 13.39 2.94 -3.83
C SER A 142 11.90 2.65 -3.69
N HIS A 143 11.06 3.68 -3.77
CA HIS A 143 9.59 3.53 -3.70
C HIS A 143 9.00 2.76 -4.88
N SER A 144 9.67 2.73 -6.05
CA SER A 144 9.22 1.89 -7.17
C SER A 144 9.30 0.40 -6.85
N PHE A 145 10.21 -0.01 -5.94
CA PHE A 145 10.31 -1.41 -5.51
C PHE A 145 9.08 -1.90 -4.76
N TYR A 146 8.28 -1.01 -4.17
CA TYR A 146 6.97 -1.39 -3.64
C TYR A 146 6.03 -1.88 -4.76
N CYS A 147 5.89 -1.13 -5.86
CA CYS A 147 5.01 -1.53 -6.97
C CYS A 147 5.49 -2.82 -7.65
N TRP A 148 6.80 -2.94 -7.90
CA TRP A 148 7.38 -4.17 -8.43
C TRP A 148 7.27 -5.33 -7.45
N GLY A 149 7.42 -5.06 -6.16
CA GLY A 149 7.20 -6.02 -5.08
C GLY A 149 5.75 -6.51 -5.03
N GLN A 150 4.76 -5.63 -5.20
CA GLN A 150 3.35 -5.99 -5.30
C GLN A 150 3.10 -6.93 -6.49
N MET A 151 3.55 -6.54 -7.69
CA MET A 151 3.45 -7.39 -8.88
C MET A 151 4.10 -8.76 -8.65
N PHE A 152 5.31 -8.78 -8.11
CA PHE A 152 6.06 -9.99 -7.83
C PHE A 152 5.36 -10.89 -6.81
N THR A 153 4.81 -10.31 -5.75
CA THR A 153 4.07 -11.03 -4.71
C THR A 153 2.85 -11.71 -5.28
N VAL A 154 2.03 -10.99 -6.04
CA VAL A 154 0.83 -11.56 -6.65
C VAL A 154 1.20 -12.64 -7.65
N LEU A 155 2.12 -12.36 -8.58
CA LEU A 155 2.54 -13.29 -9.62
C LEU A 155 3.08 -14.60 -9.04
N VAL A 156 4.06 -14.50 -8.13
CA VAL A 156 4.71 -15.69 -7.55
C VAL A 156 3.74 -16.47 -6.67
N SER A 157 2.94 -15.80 -5.86
CA SER A 157 1.94 -16.48 -5.02
C SER A 157 0.90 -17.23 -5.86
N THR A 158 0.41 -16.59 -6.93
CA THR A 158 -0.54 -17.22 -7.86
C THR A 158 0.07 -18.45 -8.54
N LEU A 159 1.32 -18.34 -9.01
CA LEU A 159 2.02 -19.47 -9.62
C LEU A 159 2.25 -20.61 -8.62
N LEU A 160 2.65 -20.31 -7.39
CA LEU A 160 2.83 -21.33 -6.34
C LEU A 160 1.50 -22.01 -6.01
N ILE A 161 0.40 -21.27 -5.91
CA ILE A 161 -0.94 -21.85 -5.70
C ILE A 161 -1.34 -22.74 -6.89
N ALA A 162 -1.07 -22.31 -8.11
CA ALA A 162 -1.38 -23.09 -9.32
C ALA A 162 -0.57 -24.40 -9.40
N LEU A 163 0.70 -24.38 -8.99
CA LEU A 163 1.60 -25.55 -9.02
C LEU A 163 1.35 -26.52 -7.85
N MET A 164 1.14 -26.00 -6.65
CA MET A 164 1.04 -26.79 -5.41
C MET A 164 -0.41 -27.17 -5.06
N GLY A 165 -1.38 -26.45 -5.63
CA GLY A 165 -2.80 -26.54 -5.25
C GLY A 165 -3.16 -25.67 -4.05
N GLN A 166 -4.44 -25.28 -3.97
CA GLN A 166 -4.96 -24.36 -2.95
C GLN A 166 -4.80 -24.91 -1.52
N ASN A 167 -4.81 -26.22 -1.33
CA ASN A 167 -4.67 -26.84 0.00
C ASN A 167 -3.28 -26.62 0.63
N HIS A 168 -2.28 -26.29 -0.19
CA HIS A 168 -0.91 -26.05 0.26
C HIS A 168 -0.61 -24.57 0.52
N TRP A 169 -1.63 -23.71 0.53
CA TRP A 169 -1.47 -22.28 0.80
C TRP A 169 -0.66 -21.96 2.07
N PRO A 170 -0.68 -22.77 3.16
CA PRO A 170 0.06 -22.45 4.38
C PRO A 170 1.59 -22.44 4.21
N ILE A 171 2.10 -23.11 3.18
CA ILE A 171 3.54 -23.13 2.87
C ILE A 171 4.00 -21.81 2.25
N ILE A 172 3.12 -21.13 1.53
CA ILE A 172 3.47 -19.92 0.76
C ILE A 172 3.92 -18.76 1.64
N PRO A 173 3.23 -18.36 2.72
CA PRO A 173 3.71 -17.29 3.60
C PRO A 173 5.03 -17.68 4.31
N ILE A 174 5.30 -18.96 4.55
CA ILE A 174 6.58 -19.42 5.09
C ILE A 174 7.71 -19.22 4.06
N ILE A 175 7.44 -19.46 2.78
CA ILE A 175 8.39 -19.14 1.70
C ILE A 175 8.65 -17.62 1.64
N TRP A 176 7.59 -16.81 1.72
CA TRP A 176 7.73 -15.36 1.74
C TRP A 176 8.51 -14.85 2.96
N ALA A 177 8.43 -15.52 4.12
CA ALA A 177 9.16 -15.16 5.32
C ALA A 177 10.69 -15.24 5.16
N ILE A 178 11.19 -15.98 4.18
CA ILE A 178 12.63 -16.08 3.89
C ILE A 178 13.20 -14.72 3.50
N ILE A 179 12.46 -13.91 2.72
CA ILE A 179 12.94 -12.61 2.23
C ILE A 179 13.18 -11.63 3.39
N PRO A 180 12.22 -11.33 4.28
CA PRO A 180 12.48 -10.47 5.43
C PRO A 180 13.50 -11.07 6.37
N PHE A 181 13.54 -12.39 6.57
CA PHE A 181 14.55 -13.02 7.42
C PHE A 181 15.97 -12.79 6.89
N VAL A 182 16.22 -12.99 5.59
CA VAL A 182 17.53 -12.73 4.98
C VAL A 182 17.88 -11.24 5.02
N ASN A 183 16.89 -10.37 4.78
CA ASN A 183 17.14 -8.93 4.81
C ASN A 183 17.39 -8.39 6.23
N MET A 184 16.78 -9.00 7.25
CA MET A 184 17.14 -8.76 8.65
C MET A 184 18.64 -9.00 8.89
N LEU A 185 19.18 -10.12 8.40
CA LEU A 185 20.60 -10.43 8.51
C LEU A 185 21.49 -9.44 7.74
N ASN A 186 21.01 -8.93 6.60
CA ASN A 186 21.68 -7.87 5.85
C ASN A 186 21.78 -6.58 6.69
N PHE A 187 20.69 -6.14 7.35
CA PHE A 187 20.70 -4.93 8.18
C PHE A 187 21.60 -5.00 9.41
N ILE A 188 21.98 -6.19 9.87
CA ILE A 188 23.01 -6.36 10.90
C ILE A 188 24.39 -5.89 10.38
N ARG A 189 24.66 -6.05 9.07
CA ARG A 189 26.00 -5.89 8.47
C ARG A 189 26.20 -4.61 7.66
N VAL A 190 25.12 -4.09 7.02
CA VAL A 190 25.25 -2.92 6.14
C VAL A 190 25.58 -1.64 6.91
N PRO A 191 26.37 -0.70 6.34
CA PRO A 191 26.62 0.59 6.97
C PRO A 191 25.36 1.45 6.95
N ILE A 192 24.96 2.00 8.11
CA ILE A 192 23.84 2.94 8.24
C ILE A 192 24.41 4.24 8.81
N VAL A 193 24.00 5.37 8.22
CA VAL A 193 24.36 6.71 8.71
C VAL A 193 23.41 7.05 9.86
N GLU A 194 23.94 7.44 11.02
CA GLU A 194 23.16 7.94 12.13
C GLU A 194 22.83 9.43 11.94
N VAL A 195 21.63 9.83 12.25
CA VAL A 195 21.13 11.20 12.09
C VAL A 195 20.79 11.81 13.42
N ALA A 196 21.15 13.09 13.58
CA ALA A 196 20.67 13.93 14.65
C ALA A 196 19.29 14.54 14.27
N GLU A 197 18.29 14.43 15.17
CA GLU A 197 16.94 14.96 14.97
C GLU A 197 16.87 16.48 15.16
N GLU A 198 16.14 17.20 14.28
CA GLU A 198 15.77 18.60 14.44
C GLU A 198 14.35 18.76 14.99
N SER A 199 14.14 19.80 15.84
CA SER A 199 12.88 20.01 16.57
C SER A 199 11.82 20.84 15.79
N THR A 200 10.52 20.45 15.88
CA THR A 200 9.45 20.81 14.92
C THR A 200 8.26 21.60 15.48
N SER A 201 8.32 22.22 16.66
CA SER A 201 7.08 22.69 17.36
C SER A 201 6.37 23.92 16.75
N LYS A 202 7.05 24.82 16.04
CA LYS A 202 6.41 26.02 15.45
C LYS A 202 5.66 25.72 14.13
N THR A 203 6.11 24.76 13.38
CA THR A 203 5.54 24.34 12.08
C THR A 203 4.15 23.71 12.24
N ALA A 204 3.93 22.94 13.32
CA ALA A 204 2.67 22.27 13.60
C ALA A 204 1.48 23.22 13.68
N LYS A 205 1.60 24.30 14.46
CA LYS A 205 0.51 25.29 14.63
C LYS A 205 0.11 25.97 13.33
N THR A 206 1.08 26.21 12.43
CA THR A 206 0.84 26.86 11.13
C THR A 206 0.13 25.92 10.16
N LEU A 207 0.54 24.67 10.11
CA LEU A 207 -0.07 23.65 9.25
C LEU A 207 -1.53 23.37 9.65
N PHE A 208 -1.77 23.03 10.92
CA PHE A 208 -3.10 22.65 11.39
C PHE A 208 -4.13 23.78 11.36
N LYS A 209 -3.70 25.04 11.31
CA LYS A 209 -4.59 26.20 11.12
C LYS A 209 -4.93 26.46 9.65
N ASN A 210 -4.21 25.87 8.70
CA ASN A 210 -4.39 26.14 7.29
C ASN A 210 -5.47 25.23 6.69
N ARG A 211 -6.49 25.83 6.06
CA ARG A 211 -7.57 25.11 5.39
C ARG A 211 -7.05 24.16 4.29
N ASP A 212 -6.08 24.60 3.51
CA ASP A 212 -5.57 23.81 2.38
C ASP A 212 -4.84 22.57 2.85
N PHE A 213 -4.23 22.60 4.06
CA PHE A 213 -3.64 21.42 4.67
C PHE A 213 -4.69 20.32 4.92
N TRP A 214 -5.85 20.68 5.44
CA TRP A 214 -6.96 19.73 5.66
C TRP A 214 -7.56 19.22 4.35
N ILE A 215 -7.55 20.04 3.29
CA ILE A 215 -7.95 19.58 1.95
C ILE A 215 -6.96 18.50 1.46
N PHE A 216 -5.65 18.72 1.59
CA PHE A 216 -4.64 17.70 1.27
C PHE A 216 -4.81 16.44 2.11
N THR A 217 -5.12 16.57 3.40
CA THR A 217 -5.43 15.44 4.30
C THR A 217 -6.60 14.60 3.77
N VAL A 218 -7.70 15.24 3.39
CA VAL A 218 -8.88 14.54 2.82
C VAL A 218 -8.51 13.88 1.49
N ILE A 219 -7.77 14.55 0.62
CA ILE A 219 -7.31 13.98 -0.65
C ILE A 219 -6.45 12.74 -0.38
N MET A 220 -5.55 12.75 0.61
CA MET A 220 -4.70 11.60 0.95
C MET A 220 -5.52 10.43 1.48
N ILE A 221 -6.51 10.66 2.37
CA ILE A 221 -7.42 9.60 2.81
C ILE A 221 -8.11 8.94 1.61
N CYS A 222 -8.65 9.77 0.71
CA CYS A 222 -9.35 9.26 -0.46
C CYS A 222 -8.40 8.59 -1.47
N ALA A 223 -7.16 9.04 -1.59
CA ALA A 223 -6.14 8.44 -2.44
C ALA A 223 -5.80 7.02 -1.97
N GLY A 224 -5.48 6.85 -0.68
CA GLY A 224 -5.24 5.54 -0.09
C GLY A 224 -6.44 4.59 -0.22
N ALA A 225 -7.64 5.08 0.10
CA ALA A 225 -8.85 4.29 -0.05
C ALA A 225 -9.10 3.85 -1.49
N SER A 226 -8.91 4.74 -2.49
CA SER A 226 -9.12 4.40 -3.90
C SER A 226 -8.08 3.42 -4.44
N GLU A 227 -6.81 3.57 -4.06
CA GLU A 227 -5.74 2.69 -4.52
C GLU A 227 -5.93 1.28 -3.96
N ILE A 228 -6.01 1.16 -2.64
CA ILE A 228 -6.00 -0.13 -1.96
C ILE A 228 -7.32 -0.88 -2.12
N THR A 229 -8.48 -0.21 -2.13
CA THR A 229 -9.75 -0.91 -2.35
C THR A 229 -9.79 -1.65 -3.68
N MET A 230 -9.36 -1.00 -4.77
CA MET A 230 -9.34 -1.67 -6.08
C MET A 230 -8.29 -2.78 -6.13
N ALA A 231 -7.07 -2.51 -5.64
CA ALA A 231 -5.97 -3.46 -5.67
C ALA A 231 -6.30 -4.76 -4.92
N GLU A 232 -6.84 -4.64 -3.70
CA GLU A 232 -7.00 -5.75 -2.78
C GLU A 232 -8.25 -6.60 -3.06
N TRP A 233 -9.29 -5.99 -3.62
CA TRP A 233 -10.51 -6.70 -3.97
C TRP A 233 -10.55 -7.23 -5.41
N ALA A 234 -9.58 -6.83 -6.27
CA ALA A 234 -9.55 -7.22 -7.68
C ALA A 234 -9.51 -8.73 -7.88
N SER A 235 -8.70 -9.47 -7.10
CA SER A 235 -8.58 -10.92 -7.24
C SER A 235 -9.90 -11.65 -6.98
N ILE A 236 -10.55 -11.42 -5.84
CA ILE A 236 -11.80 -12.10 -5.50
C ILE A 236 -12.95 -11.64 -6.39
N PHE A 237 -12.98 -10.36 -6.77
CA PHE A 237 -13.97 -9.82 -7.68
C PHE A 237 -13.91 -10.51 -9.06
N THR A 238 -12.73 -10.62 -9.64
CA THR A 238 -12.57 -11.25 -10.96
C THR A 238 -13.00 -12.71 -10.96
N GLN A 239 -12.76 -13.42 -9.87
CA GLN A 239 -13.16 -14.82 -9.73
C GLN A 239 -14.67 -14.98 -9.45
N GLN A 240 -15.20 -14.26 -8.47
CA GLN A 240 -16.58 -14.44 -8.01
C GLN A 240 -17.61 -13.73 -8.88
N ALA A 241 -17.30 -12.51 -9.34
CA ALA A 241 -18.25 -11.72 -10.11
C ALA A 241 -18.13 -11.93 -11.63
N LEU A 242 -16.93 -12.21 -12.14
CA LEU A 242 -16.68 -12.38 -13.57
C LEU A 242 -16.51 -13.85 -13.98
N GLY A 243 -16.40 -14.78 -13.04
CA GLY A 243 -16.31 -16.23 -13.30
C GLY A 243 -15.02 -16.66 -13.97
N VAL A 244 -13.95 -15.87 -13.91
CA VAL A 244 -12.64 -16.27 -14.46
C VAL A 244 -11.89 -17.17 -13.49
N SER A 245 -10.95 -17.96 -14.00
CA SER A 245 -10.09 -18.80 -13.15
C SER A 245 -9.23 -17.94 -12.19
N LYS A 246 -8.86 -18.50 -11.04
CA LYS A 246 -8.02 -17.79 -10.06
C LYS A 246 -6.75 -17.22 -10.70
N THR A 247 -6.03 -18.03 -11.49
CA THR A 247 -4.79 -17.60 -12.15
C THR A 247 -5.02 -16.40 -13.07
N VAL A 248 -6.07 -16.43 -13.89
CA VAL A 248 -6.41 -15.32 -14.78
C VAL A 248 -6.86 -14.10 -13.97
N GLY A 249 -7.66 -14.30 -12.92
CA GLY A 249 -8.14 -13.25 -12.05
C GLY A 249 -7.01 -12.51 -11.33
N ASP A 250 -6.04 -13.23 -10.77
CA ASP A 250 -4.89 -12.64 -10.09
C ASP A 250 -3.95 -11.91 -11.04
N LEU A 251 -3.71 -12.47 -12.24
CA LEU A 251 -2.81 -11.86 -13.24
C LEU A 251 -3.41 -10.61 -13.89
N LEU A 252 -4.68 -10.66 -14.27
CA LEU A 252 -5.34 -9.55 -14.97
C LEU A 252 -6.05 -8.57 -14.04
N GLY A 253 -6.28 -8.93 -12.78
CA GLY A 253 -6.74 -8.04 -11.72
C GLY A 253 -5.57 -7.33 -11.04
N PRO A 254 -5.15 -7.77 -9.85
CA PRO A 254 -4.18 -7.03 -9.04
C PRO A 254 -2.77 -6.94 -9.64
N CYS A 255 -2.32 -7.96 -10.39
CA CYS A 255 -0.99 -7.89 -11.02
C CYS A 255 -0.95 -6.87 -12.16
N ALA A 256 -1.93 -6.89 -13.08
CA ALA A 256 -2.02 -5.89 -14.15
C ALA A 256 -2.29 -4.49 -13.60
N PHE A 257 -3.09 -4.35 -12.54
CA PHE A 257 -3.27 -3.10 -11.81
C PHE A 257 -1.92 -2.55 -11.32
N ALA A 258 -1.10 -3.37 -10.67
CA ALA A 258 0.21 -2.96 -10.15
C ALA A 258 1.17 -2.52 -11.27
N VAL A 259 1.16 -3.22 -12.41
CA VAL A 259 1.96 -2.85 -13.60
C VAL A 259 1.49 -1.50 -14.16
N CYS A 260 0.18 -1.30 -14.31
CA CYS A 260 -0.37 -0.02 -14.78
C CYS A 260 -0.06 1.12 -13.81
N MET A 261 -0.16 0.90 -12.50
CA MET A 261 0.17 1.87 -11.46
C MET A 261 1.66 2.23 -11.48
N GLY A 262 2.54 1.24 -11.52
CA GLY A 262 3.99 1.46 -11.58
C GLY A 262 4.40 2.22 -12.85
N SER A 263 3.82 1.84 -13.99
CA SER A 263 4.04 2.54 -15.27
C SER A 263 3.57 4.00 -15.22
N GLY A 264 2.39 4.24 -14.64
CA GLY A 264 1.87 5.59 -14.44
C GLY A 264 2.79 6.45 -13.56
N ARG A 265 3.29 5.92 -12.44
CA ARG A 265 4.27 6.63 -11.57
C ARG A 265 5.54 7.00 -12.32
N VAL A 266 6.09 6.11 -13.15
CA VAL A 266 7.26 6.39 -13.99
C VAL A 266 6.95 7.48 -15.01
N ILE A 267 5.83 7.37 -15.75
CA ILE A 267 5.43 8.33 -16.78
C ILE A 267 5.24 9.72 -16.16
N PHE A 268 4.52 9.83 -15.05
CA PHE A 268 4.31 11.11 -14.36
C PHE A 268 5.62 11.69 -13.82
N GLY A 269 6.54 10.86 -13.33
CA GLY A 269 7.87 11.29 -12.92
C GLY A 269 8.71 11.86 -14.08
N LEU A 270 8.68 11.23 -15.26
CA LEU A 270 9.37 11.68 -16.47
C LEU A 270 8.75 12.98 -17.06
N LEU A 271 7.48 13.22 -16.80
CA LEU A 271 6.74 14.38 -17.27
C LEU A 271 6.67 15.52 -16.22
N ASP A 272 7.34 15.38 -15.07
CA ASP A 272 7.32 16.42 -14.03
C ASP A 272 7.77 17.77 -14.60
N GLY A 273 7.05 18.82 -14.22
CA GLY A 273 7.25 20.18 -14.76
C GLY A 273 6.63 20.46 -16.13
N LYS A 274 6.15 19.45 -16.87
CA LYS A 274 5.53 19.61 -18.20
C LYS A 274 4.01 19.77 -18.16
N PHE A 275 3.37 19.53 -17.03
CA PHE A 275 1.92 19.63 -16.86
C PHE A 275 1.54 20.30 -15.54
N ASN A 276 0.30 20.76 -15.45
CA ASN A 276 -0.24 21.29 -14.20
C ASN A 276 -0.66 20.12 -13.29
N PRO A 277 0.01 19.89 -12.13
CA PRO A 277 -0.22 18.73 -11.29
C PRO A 277 -1.65 18.68 -10.73
N LYS A 278 -2.26 19.85 -10.42
CA LYS A 278 -3.65 19.94 -9.95
C LYS A 278 -4.64 19.48 -11.03
N LYS A 279 -4.46 19.92 -12.28
CA LYS A 279 -5.32 19.49 -13.41
C LYS A 279 -5.15 18.00 -13.69
N ALA A 280 -3.91 17.51 -13.68
CA ALA A 280 -3.62 16.09 -13.89
C ALA A 280 -4.26 15.22 -12.80
N LEU A 281 -4.16 15.63 -11.52
CA LEU A 281 -4.81 14.95 -10.41
C LEU A 281 -6.34 14.88 -10.60
N ILE A 282 -6.98 15.97 -10.98
CA ILE A 282 -8.44 16.00 -11.22
C ILE A 282 -8.83 15.06 -12.36
N ILE A 283 -8.12 15.13 -13.51
CA ILE A 283 -8.41 14.28 -14.68
C ILE A 283 -8.23 12.80 -14.31
N ASN A 284 -7.12 12.44 -13.65
CA ASN A 284 -6.88 11.06 -13.23
C ASN A 284 -7.99 10.56 -12.29
N ASN A 285 -8.44 11.38 -11.35
CA ASN A 285 -9.51 10.96 -10.45
C ASN A 285 -10.89 10.89 -11.11
N ILE A 286 -11.17 11.70 -12.13
CA ILE A 286 -12.37 11.52 -12.98
C ILE A 286 -12.30 10.16 -13.69
N LEU A 287 -11.16 9.83 -14.30
CA LEU A 287 -10.95 8.53 -14.93
C LEU A 287 -11.03 7.38 -13.91
N CYS A 288 -10.55 7.60 -12.68
CA CYS A 288 -10.68 6.62 -11.60
C CYS A 288 -12.15 6.37 -11.23
N VAL A 289 -12.97 7.43 -11.11
CA VAL A 289 -14.43 7.28 -10.91
C VAL A 289 -15.05 6.45 -12.04
N ILE A 290 -14.69 6.74 -13.30
CA ILE A 290 -15.16 5.99 -14.47
C ILE A 290 -14.75 4.51 -14.36
N CYS A 291 -13.54 4.21 -13.93
CA CYS A 291 -13.08 2.83 -13.72
C CYS A 291 -13.90 2.13 -12.63
N TYR A 292 -14.10 2.75 -11.47
CA TYR A 292 -14.89 2.18 -10.38
C TYR A 292 -16.34 1.90 -10.78
N VAL A 293 -16.98 2.89 -11.43
CA VAL A 293 -18.33 2.73 -11.97
C VAL A 293 -18.37 1.67 -13.06
N GLY A 294 -17.38 1.65 -13.97
CA GLY A 294 -17.27 0.65 -15.02
C GLY A 294 -17.20 -0.77 -14.46
N VAL A 295 -16.31 -1.02 -13.49
CA VAL A 295 -16.22 -2.33 -12.82
C VAL A 295 -17.54 -2.73 -12.17
N ALA A 296 -18.28 -1.78 -11.61
CA ALA A 296 -19.53 -2.03 -10.92
C ALA A 296 -20.72 -2.34 -11.85
N VAL A 297 -20.81 -1.67 -13.02
CA VAL A 297 -22.03 -1.73 -13.86
C VAL A 297 -21.87 -2.59 -15.12
N LEU A 298 -20.64 -2.95 -15.50
CA LEU A 298 -20.41 -3.79 -16.67
C LEU A 298 -21.00 -5.19 -16.44
N PRO A 299 -21.82 -5.70 -17.40
CA PRO A 299 -22.38 -7.04 -17.30
C PRO A 299 -21.30 -8.13 -17.29
N ALA A 300 -21.53 -9.25 -16.62
CA ALA A 300 -20.60 -10.37 -16.52
C ALA A 300 -20.17 -10.94 -17.90
N GLN A 301 -21.02 -10.81 -18.92
CA GLN A 301 -20.68 -11.20 -20.29
C GLN A 301 -19.55 -10.36 -20.93
N TRP A 302 -19.25 -9.19 -20.36
CA TRP A 302 -18.17 -8.28 -20.74
C TRP A 302 -16.99 -8.36 -19.77
N ASN A 303 -16.75 -9.56 -19.22
CA ASN A 303 -15.74 -9.81 -18.21
C ASN A 303 -14.34 -9.30 -18.62
N TRP A 304 -13.96 -9.43 -19.90
CA TRP A 304 -12.69 -8.92 -20.43
C TRP A 304 -12.58 -7.40 -20.30
N LEU A 305 -13.66 -6.68 -20.58
CA LEU A 305 -13.67 -5.22 -20.42
C LEU A 305 -13.55 -4.83 -18.96
N SER A 306 -14.22 -5.54 -18.06
CA SER A 306 -14.11 -5.33 -16.61
C SER A 306 -12.68 -5.56 -16.10
N LEU A 307 -11.99 -6.59 -16.61
CA LEU A 307 -10.58 -6.84 -16.29
C LEU A 307 -9.67 -5.70 -16.78
N VAL A 308 -9.88 -5.23 -18.03
CA VAL A 308 -9.12 -4.09 -18.58
C VAL A 308 -9.37 -2.82 -17.77
N VAL A 309 -10.61 -2.54 -17.41
CA VAL A 309 -10.98 -1.37 -16.59
C VAL A 309 -10.35 -1.46 -15.20
N CYS A 310 -10.36 -2.64 -14.59
CA CYS A 310 -9.70 -2.88 -13.29
C CYS A 310 -8.19 -2.60 -13.38
N ALA A 311 -7.51 -3.12 -14.41
CA ALA A 311 -6.09 -2.88 -14.63
C ALA A 311 -5.79 -1.39 -14.88
N LEU A 312 -6.57 -0.73 -15.74
CA LEU A 312 -6.41 0.71 -16.05
C LEU A 312 -6.67 1.60 -14.83
N CYS A 313 -7.50 1.15 -13.88
CA CYS A 313 -7.68 1.86 -12.62
C CYS A 313 -6.35 2.08 -11.90
N GLY A 314 -5.42 1.10 -11.96
CA GLY A 314 -4.05 1.26 -11.45
C GLY A 314 -3.34 2.48 -12.03
N PHE A 315 -3.43 2.70 -13.35
CA PHE A 315 -2.86 3.90 -13.97
C PHE A 315 -3.52 5.19 -13.46
N THR A 316 -4.83 5.18 -13.27
CA THR A 316 -5.58 6.38 -12.83
C THR A 316 -5.29 6.76 -11.38
N VAL A 317 -5.02 5.82 -10.47
CA VAL A 317 -4.64 6.11 -9.08
C VAL A 317 -3.16 6.46 -8.91
N SER A 318 -2.33 6.18 -9.91
CA SER A 318 -0.87 6.28 -9.81
C SER A 318 -0.34 7.65 -9.39
N LEU A 319 -1.04 8.73 -9.76
CA LEU A 319 -0.70 10.11 -9.43
C LEU A 319 -1.29 10.56 -8.08
N SER A 320 -2.31 9.91 -7.58
CA SER A 320 -3.09 10.40 -6.42
C SER A 320 -2.24 10.57 -5.18
N TRP A 321 -1.41 9.60 -4.85
CA TRP A 321 -0.49 9.67 -3.70
C TRP A 321 0.71 10.60 -3.96
N PRO A 322 1.62 10.31 -4.93
CA PRO A 322 2.82 11.12 -5.14
C PRO A 322 2.51 12.54 -5.61
N GLY A 323 1.45 12.72 -6.40
CA GLY A 323 1.01 14.04 -6.85
C GLY A 323 0.52 14.92 -5.70
N THR A 324 -0.20 14.34 -4.75
CA THR A 324 -0.67 15.05 -3.55
C THR A 324 0.51 15.48 -2.69
N TYR A 325 1.50 14.61 -2.47
CA TYR A 325 2.73 14.97 -1.76
C TYR A 325 3.49 16.11 -2.44
N SER A 326 3.69 16.00 -3.76
CA SER A 326 4.40 17.04 -4.53
C SER A 326 3.68 18.37 -4.48
N MET A 327 2.36 18.40 -4.59
CA MET A 327 1.58 19.63 -4.48
C MET A 327 1.61 20.20 -3.06
N ALA A 328 1.49 19.37 -2.03
CA ALA A 328 1.57 19.80 -0.63
C ALA A 328 2.95 20.39 -0.31
N ALA A 329 4.04 19.78 -0.76
CA ALA A 329 5.39 20.29 -0.59
C ALA A 329 5.60 21.65 -1.26
N ARG A 330 5.03 21.85 -2.45
CA ARG A 330 5.06 23.15 -3.15
C ARG A 330 4.19 24.20 -2.45
N HIS A 331 3.09 23.79 -1.83
CA HIS A 331 2.16 24.70 -1.15
C HIS A 331 2.68 25.10 0.23
N PHE A 332 3.32 24.17 0.95
CA PHE A 332 3.89 24.34 2.29
C PHE A 332 5.40 24.08 2.30
N PRO A 333 6.25 24.99 1.76
CA PRO A 333 7.70 24.76 1.70
C PRO A 333 8.36 24.56 3.05
N THR A 334 7.74 25.09 4.13
CA THR A 334 8.20 24.95 5.52
C THR A 334 7.53 23.79 6.27
N GLY A 335 6.70 23.00 5.59
CA GLY A 335 5.93 21.92 6.20
C GLY A 335 6.78 20.78 6.76
N GLY A 336 7.93 20.54 6.13
CA GLY A 336 8.93 19.57 6.59
C GLY A 336 8.38 18.16 6.82
N THR A 337 9.10 17.39 7.63
CA THR A 337 8.76 15.99 7.94
C THR A 337 7.37 15.83 8.56
N LEU A 338 6.94 16.78 9.39
CA LEU A 338 5.63 16.70 10.05
C LEU A 338 4.47 16.68 9.02
N MET A 339 4.54 17.52 8.00
CA MET A 339 3.53 17.55 6.94
C MET A 339 3.44 16.20 6.22
N PHE A 340 4.58 15.67 5.83
CA PHE A 340 4.63 14.37 5.13
C PHE A 340 4.12 13.23 6.02
N SER A 341 4.48 13.21 7.31
CA SER A 341 4.00 12.19 8.26
C SER A 341 2.48 12.24 8.44
N VAL A 342 1.90 13.44 8.62
CA VAL A 342 0.44 13.55 8.78
C VAL A 342 -0.29 13.15 7.50
N LEU A 343 0.24 13.49 6.33
CA LEU A 343 -0.34 13.07 5.06
C LEU A 343 -0.20 11.55 4.84
N ALA A 344 0.93 10.93 5.22
CA ALA A 344 1.10 9.48 5.19
C ALA A 344 0.05 8.78 6.05
N LEU A 345 -0.01 9.14 7.35
CA LEU A 345 -1.01 8.61 8.28
C LEU A 345 -2.45 8.78 7.76
N SER A 346 -2.72 9.89 7.05
CA SER A 346 -4.04 10.12 6.43
C SER A 346 -4.30 9.13 5.29
N GLY A 347 -3.28 8.87 4.46
CA GLY A 347 -3.36 7.87 3.40
C GLY A 347 -3.60 6.46 3.96
N ASP A 348 -2.88 6.07 5.02
CA ASP A 348 -3.02 4.78 5.67
C ASP A 348 -4.39 4.59 6.33
N LEU A 349 -4.96 5.68 6.87
CA LEU A 349 -6.34 5.67 7.32
C LEU A 349 -7.31 5.33 6.17
N GLY A 350 -7.07 5.90 4.98
CA GLY A 350 -7.81 5.56 3.77
C GLY A 350 -7.62 4.11 3.35
N CYS A 351 -6.38 3.62 3.37
CA CYS A 351 -6.04 2.23 3.08
C CYS A 351 -6.72 1.24 4.04
N SER A 352 -6.89 1.61 5.30
CA SER A 352 -7.64 0.81 6.27
C SER A 352 -9.14 0.80 5.98
N MET A 353 -9.73 2.00 5.87
CA MET A 353 -11.19 2.15 5.84
C MET A 353 -11.79 1.76 4.49
N GLY A 354 -11.12 2.07 3.38
CA GLY A 354 -11.63 1.82 2.03
C GLY A 354 -12.01 0.35 1.79
N PRO A 355 -11.06 -0.59 1.91
CA PRO A 355 -11.34 -2.00 1.71
C PRO A 355 -12.34 -2.59 2.71
N TRP A 356 -12.36 -2.09 3.94
CA TRP A 356 -13.32 -2.55 4.95
C TRP A 356 -14.76 -2.11 4.62
N ILE A 357 -14.96 -0.84 4.25
CA ILE A 357 -16.26 -0.32 3.80
C ILE A 357 -16.74 -1.11 2.58
N MET A 358 -15.85 -1.34 1.61
CA MET A 358 -16.12 -2.22 0.46
C MET A 358 -16.61 -3.60 0.91
N GLY A 359 -15.92 -4.23 1.87
CA GLY A 359 -16.28 -5.54 2.40
C GLY A 359 -17.65 -5.57 3.09
N ILE A 360 -17.98 -4.56 3.90
CA ILE A 360 -19.30 -4.42 4.56
C ILE A 360 -20.41 -4.32 3.50
N VAL A 361 -20.24 -3.45 2.51
CA VAL A 361 -21.22 -3.26 1.45
C VAL A 361 -21.36 -4.51 0.60
N ALA A 362 -20.24 -5.13 0.21
CA ALA A 362 -20.25 -6.35 -0.58
C ALA A 362 -20.94 -7.51 0.14
N ASN A 363 -20.77 -7.61 1.46
CA ASN A 363 -21.38 -8.65 2.27
C ASN A 363 -22.92 -8.51 2.36
N SER A 364 -23.42 -7.29 2.40
CA SER A 364 -24.87 -7.01 2.50
C SER A 364 -25.58 -6.98 1.13
N THR A 365 -24.83 -6.82 0.03
CA THR A 365 -25.39 -6.65 -1.31
C THR A 365 -24.64 -7.47 -2.35
N SER A 366 -23.58 -6.92 -2.95
CA SER A 366 -22.71 -7.59 -3.94
C SER A 366 -21.35 -6.90 -4.05
N LEU A 367 -20.37 -7.61 -4.62
CA LEU A 367 -19.07 -7.03 -4.93
C LEU A 367 -19.17 -5.82 -5.87
N GLN A 368 -20.07 -5.87 -6.84
CA GLN A 368 -20.33 -4.77 -7.77
C GLN A 368 -20.82 -3.52 -7.03
N THR A 369 -21.80 -3.68 -6.13
CA THR A 369 -22.32 -2.57 -5.30
C THR A 369 -21.21 -2.03 -4.38
N GLY A 370 -20.36 -2.88 -3.84
CA GLY A 370 -19.19 -2.46 -3.05
C GLY A 370 -18.26 -1.54 -3.82
N PHE A 371 -17.92 -1.88 -5.07
CA PHE A 371 -17.10 -1.01 -5.94
C PHE A 371 -17.83 0.29 -6.29
N LEU A 372 -19.16 0.23 -6.57
CA LEU A 372 -19.93 1.42 -6.87
C LEU A 372 -19.93 2.42 -5.70
N VAL A 373 -20.13 1.94 -4.48
CA VAL A 373 -20.06 2.79 -3.28
C VAL A 373 -18.64 3.32 -3.07
N SER A 374 -17.62 2.50 -3.32
CA SER A 374 -16.22 2.91 -3.18
C SER A 374 -15.79 3.98 -4.19
N ALA A 375 -16.54 4.18 -5.30
CA ALA A 375 -16.34 5.30 -6.22
C ALA A 375 -16.48 6.69 -5.54
N ILE A 376 -17.03 6.75 -4.33
CA ILE A 376 -17.10 7.99 -3.54
C ILE A 376 -15.71 8.55 -3.24
N PHE A 377 -14.71 7.71 -3.01
CA PHE A 377 -13.37 8.16 -2.67
C PHE A 377 -12.71 8.98 -3.79
N PRO A 378 -12.57 8.47 -5.03
CA PRO A 378 -12.05 9.30 -6.11
C PRO A 378 -12.99 10.46 -6.47
N ALA A 379 -14.32 10.34 -6.29
CA ALA A 379 -15.25 11.44 -6.51
C ALA A 379 -15.02 12.60 -5.51
N VAL A 380 -14.77 12.31 -4.23
CA VAL A 380 -14.41 13.33 -3.24
C VAL A 380 -13.11 14.04 -3.63
N MET A 381 -12.10 13.33 -4.18
CA MET A 381 -10.89 13.97 -4.69
C MET A 381 -11.18 14.92 -5.86
N VAL A 382 -12.06 14.55 -6.79
CA VAL A 382 -12.50 15.41 -7.89
C VAL A 382 -13.15 16.69 -7.37
N LEU A 383 -13.94 16.61 -6.31
CA LEU A 383 -14.65 17.75 -5.72
C LEU A 383 -13.74 18.63 -4.84
N THR A 384 -12.77 18.04 -4.15
CA THR A 384 -11.93 18.75 -3.18
C THR A 384 -10.66 19.34 -3.80
N ALA A 385 -10.05 18.69 -4.77
CA ALA A 385 -8.84 19.22 -5.42
C ALA A 385 -9.01 20.62 -6.06
N PRO A 386 -10.15 20.97 -6.69
CA PRO A 386 -10.37 22.35 -7.18
C PRO A 386 -10.35 23.41 -6.08
N LEU A 387 -10.71 23.06 -4.84
CA LEU A 387 -10.77 23.98 -3.70
C LEU A 387 -9.40 24.42 -3.18
N LEU A 388 -8.32 23.73 -3.57
CA LEU A 388 -6.95 24.15 -3.27
C LEU A 388 -6.65 25.48 -3.95
N ARG A 389 -6.08 26.44 -3.21
CA ARG A 389 -5.69 27.74 -3.75
C ARG A 389 -4.56 27.60 -4.75
N ASN A 390 -4.55 28.41 -5.80
CA ASN A 390 -3.41 28.51 -6.71
C ASN A 390 -2.32 29.38 -6.07
N LYS A 391 -1.05 28.99 -6.19
CA LYS A 391 0.10 29.73 -5.62
C LYS A 391 0.25 31.18 -6.13
N LYS A 392 -0.58 31.62 -7.09
CA LYS A 392 -0.60 33.03 -7.55
C LYS A 392 -1.47 33.96 -6.67
N ASP A 393 -2.24 33.37 -5.73
CA ASP A 393 -3.22 34.08 -4.90
C ASP A 393 -2.72 34.29 -3.45
N THR A 394 -1.47 33.93 -3.17
CA THR A 394 -0.73 34.15 -1.91
C THR A 394 0.61 34.81 -2.16
#